data_054b3616255841802e570b8cd9a0d1bb
#
_entry.id   054b3616255841802e570b8cd9a0d1bb
#
_cell.length_a   1.000
_cell.length_b   1.000
_cell.length_c   1.000
_cell.angle_alpha   90.00
_cell.angle_beta   90.00
_cell.angle_gamma   90.00
#
_symmetry.space_group_name_H-M   'P 1'
#
loop_
_entity.id
_entity.type
_entity.pdbx_description
1 polymer ?
#
loop_
_entity_poly.entity_id
_entity_poly.type
_entity_poly.pdbx_seq_one_letter_code
_entity_poly.pdbx_strand_id
1 'polypeptide(L)'
;RLSDKRLLIDAEGPGAFDGIALDTQGRIWCGFGGGGQPGVDPALLDGVRVYSPQGQPLAHIHLPERCANLCFGGAKGNRLFMASSHSLYAVYVNARGSVR
;
A
#
# COMPACT_ATOMS: atom_id res chain seq x y z
N ARG A 1 -19.99 16.08 1.62
CA ARG A 1 -20.40 15.70 2.94
C ARG A 1 -20.25 14.19 3.16
N LEU A 2 -20.07 13.83 4.40
CA LEU A 2 -19.82 12.44 4.75
C LEU A 2 -21.12 11.72 5.12
N SER A 3 -21.33 10.59 4.49
CA SER A 3 -22.40 9.68 4.87
C SER A 3 -21.86 8.27 4.78
N ASP A 4 -22.49 7.35 5.45
CA ASP A 4 -22.10 5.94 5.37
C ASP A 4 -20.64 5.71 5.76
N LYS A 5 -20.17 6.44 6.77
CA LYS A 5 -18.82 6.26 7.28
C LYS A 5 -18.70 4.91 7.96
N ARG A 6 -17.68 4.15 7.59
CA ARG A 6 -17.42 2.84 8.19
C ARG A 6 -15.95 2.48 8.08
N LEU A 7 -15.52 1.60 8.98
CA LEU A 7 -14.18 1.05 8.93
C LEU A 7 -14.11 0.04 7.80
N LEU A 8 -13.27 0.30 6.81
CA LEU A 8 -13.12 -0.59 5.67
C LEU A 8 -12.04 -1.63 5.89
N ILE A 9 -10.87 -1.21 6.39
CA ILE A 9 -9.72 -2.07 6.59
C ILE A 9 -9.09 -1.75 7.93
N ASP A 10 -8.80 -2.80 8.70
CA ASP A 10 -8.07 -2.69 9.96
C ASP A 10 -6.75 -3.45 9.81
N ALA A 11 -5.67 -2.90 10.34
CA ALA A 11 -4.36 -3.55 10.29
C ALA A 11 -4.35 -4.87 11.07
N GLU A 12 -5.18 -4.99 12.07
CA GLU A 12 -5.38 -6.22 12.87
C GLU A 12 -4.09 -6.77 13.46
N GLY A 13 -3.25 -5.88 13.96
CA GLY A 13 -2.00 -6.30 14.54
C GLY A 13 -0.96 -5.21 14.46
N PRO A 14 0.31 -5.56 14.61
CA PRO A 14 1.36 -4.55 14.54
C PRO A 14 1.48 -3.96 13.15
N GLY A 15 1.88 -2.71 13.09
CA GLY A 15 2.05 -2.00 11.84
C GLY A 15 0.98 -0.94 11.65
N ALA A 16 1.20 -0.10 10.66
CA ALA A 16 0.30 1.01 10.36
C ALA A 16 0.28 1.30 8.88
N PHE A 17 -0.89 1.73 8.41
CA PHE A 17 -1.06 2.21 7.05
C PHE A 17 -0.55 3.63 6.92
N ASP A 18 -0.07 3.95 5.71
CA ASP A 18 0.34 5.30 5.37
C ASP A 18 -0.33 5.67 4.04
N GLY A 19 0.41 6.17 3.06
CA GLY A 19 -0.21 6.58 1.80
C GLY A 19 -0.95 5.46 1.09
N ILE A 20 -1.95 5.83 0.29
CA ILE A 20 -2.74 4.86 -0.47
C ILE A 20 -2.84 5.28 -1.94
N ALA A 21 -3.11 4.30 -2.80
CA ALA A 21 -3.43 4.53 -4.20
C ALA A 21 -4.48 3.51 -4.64
N LEU A 22 -5.29 3.89 -5.59
CA LEU A 22 -6.32 2.99 -6.14
C LEU A 22 -5.95 2.61 -7.56
N ASP A 23 -6.25 1.37 -7.94
CA ASP A 23 -6.11 0.97 -9.32
C ASP A 23 -7.45 1.06 -10.05
N THR A 24 -7.45 0.73 -11.33
CA THR A 24 -8.64 0.86 -12.17
C THR A 24 -9.73 -0.13 -11.81
N GLN A 25 -9.43 -1.14 -11.01
CA GLN A 25 -10.41 -2.11 -10.54
C GLN A 25 -10.87 -1.83 -9.12
N GLY A 26 -10.47 -0.68 -8.57
CA GLY A 26 -10.87 -0.29 -7.23
C GLY A 26 -10.10 -0.97 -6.12
N ARG A 27 -9.04 -1.72 -6.43
CA ARG A 27 -8.20 -2.30 -5.41
C ARG A 27 -7.39 -1.21 -4.71
N ILE A 28 -7.18 -1.40 -3.42
CA ILE A 28 -6.55 -0.41 -2.57
C ILE A 28 -5.12 -0.85 -2.28
N TRP A 29 -4.17 -0.02 -2.68
CA TRP A 29 -2.75 -0.27 -2.49
C TRP A 29 -2.26 0.65 -1.39
N CYS A 30 -1.80 0.08 -0.27
CA CYS A 30 -1.46 0.84 0.93
C CYS A 30 0.01 0.69 1.27
N GLY A 31 0.68 1.82 1.50
CA GLY A 31 1.99 1.78 2.16
C GLY A 31 1.82 1.28 3.58
N PHE A 32 2.76 0.44 4.05
CA PHE A 32 2.62 -0.22 5.33
C PHE A 32 3.98 -0.44 5.97
N GLY A 33 4.01 -0.42 7.28
CA GLY A 33 5.24 -0.71 8.00
C GLY A 33 5.04 -0.84 9.49
N GLY A 34 5.98 -1.52 10.14
CA GLY A 34 5.93 -1.78 11.56
C GLY A 34 6.33 -0.61 12.44
N GLY A 35 7.00 0.38 11.87
CA GLY A 35 7.39 1.56 12.63
C GLY A 35 8.42 1.30 13.72
N GLY A 36 9.18 0.21 13.64
CA GLY A 36 10.23 -0.07 14.61
C GLY A 36 9.71 -0.56 15.96
N GLN A 37 8.54 -1.14 16.00
CA GLN A 37 7.96 -1.65 17.25
C GLN A 37 8.80 -2.80 17.80
N PRO A 38 9.07 -2.81 19.12
CA PRO A 38 9.84 -3.90 19.73
C PRO A 38 9.17 -5.25 19.54
N GLY A 39 9.97 -6.27 19.24
CA GLY A 39 9.46 -7.62 19.07
C GLY A 39 8.79 -7.89 17.73
N VAL A 40 8.77 -6.92 16.84
CA VAL A 40 8.16 -7.06 15.52
C VAL A 40 9.25 -7.07 14.45
N ASP A 41 9.21 -8.09 13.60
CA ASP A 41 10.17 -8.21 12.50
C ASP A 41 9.72 -7.30 11.35
N PRO A 42 10.46 -6.23 11.03
CA PRO A 42 10.06 -5.33 9.94
C PRO A 42 9.94 -6.04 8.59
N ALA A 43 10.71 -7.11 8.38
CA ALA A 43 10.68 -7.83 7.11
C ALA A 43 9.30 -8.44 6.84
N LEU A 44 8.49 -8.67 7.86
CA LEU A 44 7.15 -9.21 7.69
C LEU A 44 6.10 -8.14 7.41
N LEU A 45 6.41 -6.90 7.73
CA LEU A 45 5.41 -5.81 7.69
C LEU A 45 5.71 -4.76 6.63
N ASP A 46 6.98 -4.43 6.42
CA ASP A 46 7.35 -3.31 5.58
C ASP A 46 7.04 -3.58 4.12
N GLY A 47 6.45 -2.59 3.46
CA GLY A 47 6.15 -2.69 2.04
C GLY A 47 4.80 -2.12 1.66
N VAL A 48 4.13 -2.82 0.76
CA VAL A 48 2.82 -2.39 0.24
C VAL A 48 1.84 -3.55 0.37
N ARG A 49 0.69 -3.27 0.96
CA ARG A 49 -0.41 -4.23 1.04
C ARG A 49 -1.48 -3.86 0.04
N VAL A 50 -2.06 -4.87 -0.60
CA VAL A 50 -3.11 -4.67 -1.59
C VAL A 50 -4.39 -5.33 -1.10
N TYR A 51 -5.47 -4.58 -1.13
CA TYR A 51 -6.78 -5.04 -0.69
C TYR A 51 -7.80 -4.92 -1.80
N SER A 52 -8.81 -5.79 -1.77
CA SER A 52 -9.94 -5.68 -2.67
C SER A 52 -10.77 -4.44 -2.36
N PRO A 53 -11.68 -4.03 -3.27
CA PRO A 53 -12.59 -2.93 -2.94
C PRO A 53 -13.43 -3.17 -1.70
N GLN A 54 -13.61 -4.43 -1.29
CA GLN A 54 -14.35 -4.79 -0.09
C GLN A 54 -13.47 -4.89 1.16
N GLY A 55 -12.16 -4.64 1.01
CA GLY A 55 -11.25 -4.66 2.12
C GLY A 55 -10.59 -6.00 2.42
N GLN A 56 -10.68 -6.97 1.52
CA GLN A 56 -10.05 -8.27 1.73
C GLN A 56 -8.59 -8.23 1.27
N PRO A 57 -7.66 -8.80 2.04
CA PRO A 57 -6.25 -8.79 1.66
C PRO A 57 -6.00 -9.66 0.43
N LEU A 58 -5.25 -9.11 -0.52
CA LEU A 58 -4.94 -9.79 -1.78
C LEU A 58 -3.46 -10.09 -1.95
N ALA A 59 -2.59 -9.15 -1.54
CA ALA A 59 -1.16 -9.30 -1.79
C ALA A 59 -0.35 -8.42 -0.85
N HIS A 60 0.94 -8.72 -0.76
CA HIS A 60 1.89 -7.92 -0.01
C HIS A 60 3.20 -7.85 -0.80
N ILE A 61 3.62 -6.66 -1.16
CA ILE A 61 4.93 -6.44 -1.77
C ILE A 61 5.88 -6.07 -0.65
N HIS A 62 6.83 -6.96 -0.37
CA HIS A 62 7.78 -6.72 0.71
C HIS A 62 8.88 -5.79 0.25
N LEU A 63 9.19 -4.80 1.07
CA LEU A 63 10.30 -3.88 0.86
C LEU A 63 11.24 -3.93 2.06
N PRO A 64 12.51 -3.54 1.88
CA PRO A 64 13.44 -3.53 3.03
C PRO A 64 13.19 -2.41 4.02
N GLU A 65 12.23 -1.53 3.74
CA GLU A 65 11.84 -0.43 4.64
C GLU A 65 10.34 -0.18 4.49
N ARG A 66 9.78 0.52 5.47
CA ARG A 66 8.37 0.85 5.39
C ARG A 66 8.11 1.77 4.20
N CYS A 67 6.95 1.63 3.61
CA CYS A 67 6.54 2.47 2.50
C CYS A 67 5.63 3.59 3.02
N ALA A 68 6.08 4.83 2.87
CA ALA A 68 5.34 5.98 3.37
C ALA A 68 4.28 6.44 2.38
N ASN A 69 4.56 6.33 1.08
CA ASN A 69 3.62 6.76 0.06
C ASN A 69 3.88 6.00 -1.23
N LEU A 70 2.90 5.99 -2.11
CA LEU A 70 3.02 5.29 -3.37
C LEU A 70 2.11 5.92 -4.41
N CYS A 71 2.46 5.72 -5.68
CA CYS A 71 1.59 6.15 -6.79
C CYS A 71 1.87 5.30 -8.00
N PHE A 72 0.88 5.19 -8.87
CA PHE A 72 1.06 4.56 -10.18
C PHE A 72 1.53 5.60 -11.18
N GLY A 73 2.34 5.15 -12.14
CA GLY A 73 2.83 6.02 -13.18
C GLY A 73 3.34 5.23 -14.37
N GLY A 74 4.12 5.90 -15.22
CA GLY A 74 4.63 5.31 -16.43
C GLY A 74 3.64 5.45 -17.58
N ALA A 75 4.07 5.03 -18.77
CA ALA A 75 3.30 5.24 -19.99
C ALA A 75 1.95 4.52 -19.97
N LYS A 76 1.88 3.38 -19.29
CA LYS A 76 0.66 2.57 -19.23
C LYS A 76 -0.01 2.62 -17.87
N GLY A 77 0.51 3.42 -16.94
CA GLY A 77 -0.03 3.51 -15.59
C GLY A 77 0.16 2.26 -14.76
N ASN A 78 1.04 1.36 -15.17
CA ASN A 78 1.25 0.07 -14.50
C ASN A 78 2.58 -0.03 -13.78
N ARG A 79 3.26 1.09 -13.59
CA ARG A 79 4.49 1.12 -12.82
C ARG A 79 4.20 1.72 -11.46
N LEU A 80 4.45 0.95 -10.42
CA LEU A 80 4.20 1.41 -9.05
C LEU A 80 5.47 2.02 -8.51
N PHE A 81 5.39 3.27 -8.08
CA PHE A 81 6.48 3.98 -7.41
C PHE A 81 6.18 4.00 -5.92
N MET A 82 7.18 3.63 -5.11
CA MET A 82 7.02 3.49 -3.68
C MET A 82 8.10 4.33 -2.99
N ALA A 83 7.67 5.37 -2.28
CA ALA A 83 8.55 6.24 -1.54
C ALA A 83 8.71 5.71 -0.12
N SER A 84 9.91 5.29 0.22
CA SER A 84 10.25 4.75 1.53
C SER A 84 11.09 5.76 2.31
N SER A 85 11.56 5.35 3.49
CA SER A 85 12.28 6.28 4.38
C SER A 85 13.54 6.85 3.74
N HIS A 86 14.27 6.03 2.99
CA HIS A 86 15.55 6.43 2.42
C HIS A 86 15.64 6.21 0.92
N SER A 87 14.64 5.61 0.30
CA SER A 87 14.75 5.16 -1.08
C SER A 87 13.44 5.29 -1.84
N LEU A 88 13.56 5.39 -3.15
CA LEU A 88 12.42 5.34 -4.05
C LEU A 88 12.52 4.03 -4.84
N TYR A 89 11.51 3.21 -4.72
CA TYR A 89 11.44 1.92 -5.42
C TYR A 89 10.40 2.01 -6.54
N ALA A 90 10.60 1.22 -7.57
CA ALA A 90 9.62 1.14 -8.65
C ALA A 90 9.53 -0.29 -9.14
N VAL A 91 8.33 -0.72 -9.48
CA VAL A 91 8.11 -2.07 -9.99
C VAL A 91 6.94 -2.03 -10.98
N TYR A 92 7.02 -2.87 -12.01
CA TYR A 92 5.88 -3.06 -12.88
C TYR A 92 4.92 -4.04 -12.24
N VAL A 93 3.64 -3.73 -12.30
CA VAL A 93 2.61 -4.56 -11.69
C VAL A 93 1.53 -4.88 -12.71
N ASN A 94 0.74 -5.90 -12.41
CA ASN A 94 -0.35 -6.32 -13.28
C ASN A 94 -1.64 -5.57 -12.92
N ALA A 95 -1.52 -4.24 -12.87
CA ALA A 95 -2.61 -3.34 -12.51
C ALA A 95 -2.30 -1.97 -13.06
N ARG A 96 -3.31 -1.12 -13.16
CA ARG A 96 -3.15 0.27 -13.58
C ARG A 96 -3.71 1.19 -12.53
N GLY A 97 -3.01 2.30 -12.32
CA GLY A 97 -3.50 3.33 -11.43
C GLY A 97 -4.77 3.96 -11.96
N SER A 98 -5.64 4.34 -11.03
CA SER A 98 -6.86 5.06 -11.38
C SER A 98 -6.49 6.47 -11.82
N VAL A 99 -7.10 6.93 -12.91
CA VAL A 99 -6.89 8.29 -13.40
C VAL A 99 -7.79 9.22 -12.61
N ARG A 100 -7.17 10.24 -12.00
CA ARG A 100 -7.97 11.16 -11.19
C ARG A 100 -7.71 12.58 -11.60
#